data_bc23211048ed174401a399e527a9c7e5
#
_entry.id   bc23211048ed174401a399e527a9c7e5
#
_cell.length_a   1.000
_cell.length_b   1.000
_cell.length_c   1.000
_cell.angle_alpha   90.00
_cell.angle_beta   90.00
_cell.angle_gamma   90.00
#
_symmetry.space_group_name_H-M   'P 1'
#
loop_
_entity.id
_entity.type
_entity.pdbx_description
1 polymer ?
#
loop_
_entity_poly.entity_id
_entity_poly.type
_entity_poly.pdbx_seq_one_letter_code
_entity_poly.pdbx_strand_id
1 'polypeptide(L)'
;MNNAKQAGFSFGNFLIILVLLIFGALFGFKLIPAYMENGKVQNMLEAIAHDPDMQTASIAELRNSFDKRASVNWVSSVKGADLIIEKAQDGRPVLSTSNEVRIKLAGNMTLLLEFNPSSAGK
;
A
#
# COMPACT_ATOMS: atom_id res chain seq x y z
N MET A 1 -41.71 -13.51 26.07
CA MET A 1 -41.78 -12.97 24.95
C MET A 1 -40.51 -12.37 24.53
N ASN A 2 -39.98 -11.60 25.28
CA ASN A 2 -38.71 -11.09 24.92
C ASN A 2 -37.69 -12.14 24.78
N ASN A 3 -37.82 -13.21 25.51
CA ASN A 3 -36.90 -14.29 25.43
C ASN A 3 -36.84 -14.90 24.04
N ALA A 4 -37.98 -14.88 23.36
CA ALA A 4 -37.98 -15.42 22.01
C ALA A 4 -37.10 -14.62 21.09
N LYS A 5 -37.13 -13.30 21.25
CA LYS A 5 -36.25 -12.46 20.45
C LYS A 5 -34.80 -12.67 20.81
N GLN A 6 -34.52 -12.78 22.08
CA GLN A 6 -33.18 -13.05 22.50
C GLN A 6 -32.72 -14.41 22.08
N ALA A 7 -33.64 -15.35 22.02
CA ALA A 7 -33.30 -16.67 21.51
C ALA A 7 -32.94 -16.61 20.03
N GLY A 8 -33.53 -15.66 19.29
CA GLY A 8 -33.16 -15.46 17.92
C GLY A 8 -31.75 -14.98 17.76
N PHE A 9 -31.21 -14.38 18.79
CA PHE A 9 -29.84 -13.98 18.85
C PHE A 9 -28.97 -15.09 19.33
N SER A 10 -29.43 -16.28 19.23
CA SER A 10 -28.81 -17.40 19.85
C SER A 10 -27.65 -17.89 19.00
N PHE A 11 -27.48 -19.18 18.99
CA PHE A 11 -26.31 -19.82 18.44
C PHE A 11 -26.11 -19.53 16.95
N GLY A 12 -27.20 -19.55 16.18
CA GLY A 12 -27.09 -19.30 14.75
C GLY A 12 -26.57 -17.91 14.42
N ASN A 13 -27.15 -16.89 15.08
CA ASN A 13 -26.70 -15.52 14.86
C ASN A 13 -25.29 -15.31 15.37
N PHE A 14 -24.96 -15.92 16.49
CA PHE A 14 -23.62 -15.83 17.02
C PHE A 14 -22.59 -16.39 16.05
N LEU A 15 -22.91 -17.53 15.44
CA LEU A 15 -22.05 -18.15 14.46
C LEU A 15 -21.83 -17.26 13.25
N ILE A 16 -22.90 -16.64 12.76
CA ILE A 16 -22.79 -15.75 11.62
C ILE A 16 -21.89 -14.57 11.94
N ILE A 17 -22.07 -13.97 13.10
CA ILE A 17 -21.24 -12.84 13.52
C ILE A 17 -19.79 -13.27 13.66
N LEU A 18 -19.56 -14.44 14.23
CA LEU A 18 -18.22 -14.96 14.41
C LEU A 18 -17.53 -15.17 13.06
N VAL A 19 -18.24 -15.75 12.11
CA VAL A 19 -17.69 -15.97 10.77
C VAL A 19 -17.37 -14.65 10.10
N LEU A 20 -18.26 -13.66 10.22
CA LEU A 20 -17.99 -12.35 9.65
C LEU A 20 -16.77 -11.68 10.26
N LEU A 21 -16.60 -11.84 11.58
CA LEU A 21 -15.43 -11.27 12.24
C LEU A 21 -14.15 -11.94 11.79
N ILE A 22 -14.19 -13.25 11.61
CA ILE A 22 -13.03 -13.98 11.14
C ILE A 22 -12.66 -13.56 9.72
N PHE A 23 -13.64 -13.46 8.83
CA PHE A 23 -13.38 -13.01 7.48
C PHE A 23 -12.85 -11.59 7.45
N GLY A 24 -13.42 -10.71 8.28
CA GLY A 24 -12.95 -9.35 8.38
C GLY A 24 -11.51 -9.26 8.86
N ALA A 25 -11.16 -10.09 9.84
CA ALA A 25 -9.80 -10.10 10.36
C ALA A 25 -8.81 -10.62 9.33
N LEU A 26 -9.16 -11.71 8.64
CA LEU A 26 -8.30 -12.25 7.60
C LEU A 26 -8.11 -11.26 6.46
N PHE A 27 -9.20 -10.61 6.07
CA PHE A 27 -9.16 -9.61 5.03
C PHE A 27 -8.27 -8.44 5.44
N GLY A 28 -8.43 -7.99 6.69
CA GLY A 28 -7.60 -6.91 7.21
C GLY A 28 -6.13 -7.27 7.25
N PHE A 29 -5.81 -8.50 7.66
CA PHE A 29 -4.43 -8.93 7.68
C PHE A 29 -3.79 -8.95 6.30
N LYS A 30 -4.60 -9.08 5.25
CA LYS A 30 -4.09 -9.02 3.88
C LYS A 30 -3.98 -7.59 3.39
N LEU A 31 -4.90 -6.72 3.82
CA LEU A 31 -4.93 -5.33 3.38
C LEU A 31 -3.90 -4.46 4.09
N ILE A 32 -3.73 -4.66 5.39
CA ILE A 32 -2.84 -3.81 6.18
C ILE A 32 -1.43 -3.80 5.64
N PRO A 33 -0.79 -4.96 5.36
CA PRO A 33 0.56 -4.92 4.81
C PRO A 33 0.66 -4.18 3.49
N ALA A 34 -0.36 -4.30 2.62
CA ALA A 34 -0.34 -3.61 1.33
C ALA A 34 -0.36 -2.10 1.52
N TYR A 35 -1.21 -1.61 2.40
CA TYR A 35 -1.28 -0.17 2.67
C TYR A 35 -0.03 0.32 3.38
N MET A 36 0.52 -0.47 4.28
CA MET A 36 1.75 -0.09 4.97
C MET A 36 2.91 0.02 4.00
N GLU A 37 3.03 -0.91 3.07
CA GLU A 37 4.10 -0.86 2.10
C GLU A 37 3.92 0.34 1.18
N ASN A 38 2.70 0.63 0.77
CA ASN A 38 2.45 1.82 -0.03
C ASN A 38 2.85 3.09 0.72
N GLY A 39 2.57 3.15 2.02
CA GLY A 39 2.98 4.27 2.84
C GLY A 39 4.50 4.42 2.89
N LYS A 40 5.20 3.30 3.00
CA LYS A 40 6.67 3.33 2.97
C LYS A 40 7.18 3.85 1.63
N VAL A 41 6.60 3.38 0.53
CA VAL A 41 7.00 3.85 -0.79
C VAL A 41 6.76 5.35 -0.92
N GLN A 42 5.59 5.81 -0.49
CA GLN A 42 5.26 7.23 -0.54
C GLN A 42 6.28 8.05 0.24
N ASN A 43 6.62 7.62 1.46
CA ASN A 43 7.59 8.33 2.29
C ASN A 43 8.97 8.33 1.65
N MET A 44 9.35 7.22 1.03
CA MET A 44 10.65 7.14 0.36
C MET A 44 10.73 8.08 -0.82
N LEU A 45 9.67 8.15 -1.61
CA LEU A 45 9.63 9.07 -2.75
C LEU A 45 9.74 10.52 -2.29
N GLU A 46 9.01 10.87 -1.24
CA GLU A 46 9.07 12.22 -0.70
C GLU A 46 10.45 12.54 -0.13
N ALA A 47 11.04 11.59 0.57
CA ALA A 47 12.36 11.81 1.14
C ALA A 47 13.41 12.05 0.06
N ILE A 48 13.36 11.28 -1.02
CA ILE A 48 14.30 11.45 -2.11
C ILE A 48 14.07 12.78 -2.82
N ALA A 49 12.80 13.12 -3.06
CA ALA A 49 12.47 14.36 -3.77
C ALA A 49 12.87 15.60 -3.00
N HIS A 50 12.89 15.52 -1.68
CA HIS A 50 13.24 16.66 -0.83
C HIS A 50 14.67 16.62 -0.33
N ASP A 51 15.44 15.62 -0.72
CA ASP A 51 16.84 15.52 -0.31
C ASP A 51 17.67 16.53 -1.11
N PRO A 52 18.38 17.45 -0.43
CA PRO A 52 19.17 18.43 -1.14
C PRO A 52 20.21 17.80 -2.07
N ASP A 53 20.75 16.66 -1.68
CA ASP A 53 21.77 15.99 -2.48
C ASP A 53 21.20 15.36 -3.74
N MET A 54 19.88 15.18 -3.80
CA MET A 54 19.24 14.53 -4.93
C MET A 54 18.62 15.52 -5.91
N GLN A 55 18.69 16.82 -5.63
CA GLN A 55 18.04 17.81 -6.49
C GLN A 55 18.66 17.87 -7.88
N THR A 56 19.96 17.62 -7.97
CA THR A 56 20.67 17.64 -9.23
C THR A 56 21.15 16.25 -9.67
N ALA A 57 20.66 15.22 -9.00
CA ALA A 57 21.07 13.87 -9.29
C ALA A 57 20.50 13.41 -10.65
N SER A 58 21.21 12.51 -11.29
CA SER A 58 20.71 11.91 -12.52
C SER A 58 19.56 10.95 -12.21
N ILE A 59 18.84 10.57 -13.25
CA ILE A 59 17.76 9.61 -13.10
C ILE A 59 18.27 8.30 -12.53
N ALA A 60 19.45 7.86 -13.00
CA ALA A 60 20.04 6.62 -12.50
C ALA A 60 20.35 6.73 -11.01
N GLU A 61 20.86 7.86 -10.57
CA GLU A 61 21.16 8.07 -9.16
C GLU A 61 19.91 8.07 -8.31
N LEU A 62 18.84 8.68 -8.81
CA LEU A 62 17.56 8.68 -8.10
C LEU A 62 17.01 7.26 -7.95
N ARG A 63 17.08 6.48 -9.01
CA ARG A 63 16.62 5.09 -8.96
C ARG A 63 17.46 4.26 -8.00
N ASN A 64 18.76 4.45 -8.00
CA ASN A 64 19.64 3.73 -7.08
C ASN A 64 19.35 4.12 -5.62
N SER A 65 19.10 5.39 -5.39
CA SER A 65 18.75 5.85 -4.05
C SER A 65 17.46 5.18 -3.57
N PHE A 66 16.48 5.06 -4.45
CA PHE A 66 15.25 4.37 -4.11
C PHE A 66 15.51 2.90 -3.77
N ASP A 67 16.30 2.23 -4.58
CA ASP A 67 16.59 0.81 -4.36
C ASP A 67 17.28 0.57 -3.02
N LYS A 68 18.19 1.46 -2.65
CA LYS A 68 18.87 1.36 -1.37
C LYS A 68 17.90 1.53 -0.21
N ARG A 69 17.01 2.52 -0.32
CA ARG A 69 16.01 2.75 0.72
C ARG A 69 15.03 1.61 0.79
N ALA A 70 14.65 1.05 -0.36
CA ALA A 70 13.73 -0.08 -0.39
C ALA A 70 14.33 -1.29 0.30
N SER A 71 15.62 -1.52 0.10
CA SER A 71 16.30 -2.64 0.75
C SER A 71 16.29 -2.48 2.27
N VAL A 72 16.53 -1.28 2.75
CA VAL A 72 16.56 -1.01 4.19
C VAL A 72 15.16 -1.12 4.79
N ASN A 73 14.14 -0.73 4.05
CA ASN A 73 12.77 -0.69 4.55
C ASN A 73 11.96 -1.93 4.21
N TRP A 74 12.60 -2.95 3.65
CA TRP A 74 11.95 -4.21 3.30
C TRP A 74 10.81 -4.02 2.29
N VAL A 75 10.99 -3.10 1.35
CA VAL A 75 10.03 -2.87 0.27
C VAL A 75 10.46 -3.67 -0.93
N SER A 76 9.60 -4.54 -1.43
CA SER A 76 9.91 -5.37 -2.58
C SER A 76 8.90 -5.23 -3.72
N SER A 77 7.79 -4.56 -3.48
CA SER A 77 6.74 -4.44 -4.49
C SER A 77 7.09 -3.43 -5.58
N VAL A 78 7.97 -2.49 -5.31
CA VAL A 78 8.36 -1.45 -6.25
C VAL A 78 9.88 -1.39 -6.28
N LYS A 79 10.43 -1.25 -7.48
CA LYS A 79 11.87 -1.12 -7.66
C LYS A 79 12.18 0.22 -8.30
N GLY A 80 13.43 0.64 -8.16
CA GLY A 80 13.84 1.89 -8.77
C GLY A 80 13.58 1.95 -10.27
N ALA A 81 13.65 0.80 -10.94
CA ALA A 81 13.39 0.74 -12.37
C ALA A 81 11.92 1.01 -12.71
N ASP A 82 11.02 0.82 -11.74
CA ASP A 82 9.60 1.03 -11.95
C ASP A 82 9.19 2.48 -11.77
N LEU A 83 10.09 3.33 -11.31
CA LEU A 83 9.75 4.72 -11.02
C LEU A 83 9.60 5.54 -12.28
N ILE A 84 8.63 6.44 -12.26
CA ILE A 84 8.48 7.48 -13.27
C ILE A 84 9.08 8.74 -12.67
N ILE A 85 10.13 9.25 -13.30
CA ILE A 85 10.87 10.38 -12.77
C ILE A 85 10.74 11.55 -13.74
N GLU A 86 10.18 12.64 -13.26
CA GLU A 86 10.02 13.85 -14.04
C GLU A 86 10.59 15.01 -13.24
N LYS A 87 10.76 16.13 -13.91
CA LYS A 87 11.23 17.33 -13.22
C LYS A 87 10.13 18.37 -13.24
N ALA A 88 9.87 18.94 -12.06
CA ALA A 88 8.90 20.00 -11.93
C ALA A 88 9.46 21.28 -12.56
N GLN A 89 8.59 22.30 -12.68
CA GLN A 89 9.02 23.57 -13.27
C GLN A 89 10.14 24.22 -12.50
N ASP A 90 10.20 23.98 -11.18
CA ASP A 90 11.26 24.54 -10.35
C ASP A 90 12.52 23.68 -10.34
N GLY A 91 12.57 22.64 -11.15
CA GLY A 91 13.74 21.79 -11.26
C GLY A 91 13.79 20.64 -10.28
N ARG A 92 12.85 20.54 -9.36
CA ARG A 92 12.84 19.44 -8.41
C ARG A 92 12.42 18.14 -9.07
N PRO A 93 13.04 17.03 -8.70
CA PRO A 93 12.59 15.75 -9.22
C PRO A 93 11.24 15.38 -8.63
N VAL A 94 10.38 14.84 -9.47
CA VAL A 94 9.09 14.29 -9.04
C VAL A 94 9.12 12.81 -9.35
N LEU A 95 9.03 12.01 -8.31
CA LEU A 95 9.09 10.55 -8.43
C LEU A 95 7.71 9.99 -8.18
N SER A 96 7.28 9.10 -9.05
CA SER A 96 5.99 8.45 -8.87
C SER A 96 6.08 7.04 -9.42
N THR A 97 5.10 6.23 -9.05
CA THR A 97 5.00 4.88 -9.54
C THR A 97 3.57 4.41 -9.41
N SER A 98 3.25 3.32 -10.10
CA SER A 98 1.96 2.68 -10.01
C SER A 98 2.18 1.25 -9.56
N ASN A 99 1.45 0.82 -8.55
CA ASN A 99 1.60 -0.51 -8.01
C ASN A 99 0.23 -1.15 -7.82
N GLU A 100 0.09 -2.36 -8.32
CA GLU A 100 -1.14 -3.12 -8.17
C GLU A 100 -0.91 -4.29 -7.24
N VAL A 101 -1.81 -4.46 -6.28
CA VAL A 101 -1.77 -5.57 -5.36
C VAL A 101 -3.04 -6.38 -5.55
N ARG A 102 -2.88 -7.66 -5.78
CA ARG A 102 -4.01 -8.57 -5.97
C ARG A 102 -4.14 -9.45 -4.73
N ILE A 103 -5.33 -9.40 -4.14
CA ILE A 103 -5.60 -10.16 -2.93
C ILE A 103 -6.71 -11.15 -3.24
N LYS A 104 -6.38 -12.43 -3.18
CA LYS A 104 -7.38 -13.47 -3.38
C LYS A 104 -8.30 -13.51 -2.18
N LEU A 105 -9.58 -13.44 -2.45
CA LEU A 105 -10.59 -13.49 -1.40
C LEU A 105 -11.13 -14.92 -1.25
N ALA A 106 -11.74 -15.44 -2.30
CA ALA A 106 -12.31 -16.78 -2.26
C ALA A 106 -12.59 -17.22 -3.69
N GLY A 107 -12.31 -18.48 -3.97
CA GLY A 107 -12.60 -19.04 -5.28
C GLY A 107 -11.97 -18.23 -6.40
N ASN A 108 -12.81 -17.69 -7.25
CA ASN A 108 -12.33 -16.87 -8.36
C ASN A 108 -12.47 -15.37 -8.09
N MET A 109 -12.71 -14.98 -6.84
CA MET A 109 -12.83 -13.56 -6.47
C MET A 109 -11.48 -13.03 -6.03
N THR A 110 -11.08 -11.92 -6.64
CA THR A 110 -9.81 -11.26 -6.30
C THR A 110 -10.05 -9.78 -6.14
N LEU A 111 -9.50 -9.22 -5.06
CA LEU A 111 -9.54 -7.78 -4.87
C LEU A 111 -8.30 -7.17 -5.48
N LEU A 112 -8.48 -6.16 -6.30
CA LEU A 112 -7.37 -5.45 -6.91
C LEU A 112 -7.22 -4.09 -6.23
N LEU A 113 -6.05 -3.86 -5.67
CA LEU A 113 -5.71 -2.58 -5.07
C LEU A 113 -4.71 -1.88 -5.97
N GLU A 114 -5.00 -0.65 -6.33
CA GLU A 114 -4.11 0.14 -7.16
C GLU A 114 -3.61 1.32 -6.35
N PHE A 115 -2.30 1.44 -6.24
CA PHE A 115 -1.66 2.52 -5.50
C PHE A 115 -0.82 3.35 -6.44
N ASN A 116 -0.92 4.66 -6.32
CA ASN A 116 -0.16 5.58 -7.15
C ASN A 116 0.60 6.57 -6.28
N PRO A 117 1.62 6.10 -5.54
CA PRO A 117 2.38 7.01 -4.69
C PRO A 117 3.18 7.99 -5.53
N SER A 118 3.33 9.19 -5.02
CA SER A 118 4.02 10.25 -5.73
C SER A 118 4.64 11.22 -4.75
N SER A 119 5.85 11.70 -5.07
CA SER A 119 6.49 12.70 -4.25
C SER A 119 5.80 14.06 -4.36
N ALA A 120 4.93 14.22 -5.34
CA ALA A 120 4.14 15.44 -5.46
C ALA A 120 2.98 15.47 -4.47
N GLY A 121 2.79 14.40 -3.70
CA GLY A 121 1.82 14.39 -2.62
C GLY A 121 0.42 14.10 -3.06
N LYS A 122 0.22 13.48 -4.13
CA LYS A 122 -1.08 12.99 -4.58
C LYS A 122 -1.19 12.98 -6.05
#